data_24964a414f537b7db64de483182d785a
#
_entry.id   24964a414f537b7db64de483182d785a
#
_cell.length_a   1.000
_cell.length_b   1.000
_cell.length_c   1.000
_cell.angle_alpha   90.00
_cell.angle_beta   90.00
_cell.angle_gamma   90.00
#
_symmetry.space_group_name_H-M   'P 1'
#
loop_
_entity.id
_entity.type
_entity.pdbx_description
1 polymer ?
#
loop_
_entity_poly.entity_id
_entity_poly.type
_entity_poly.pdbx_seq_one_letter_code
_entity_poly.pdbx_strand_id
1 'polypeptide(L)'
;MKSSCLTDIQVITHCAFSDESNHNIGRYRSIAMVSLPHRNLDSVDEKIHTILEDSNIREFKWKNLNNAKMRFGATKLVDYVIEQVLGGEFRVDVLTWDIEDSRNNVVGRDDVENFRRMYYHLFKNVLKHRWDHPSLWKFFPDEQGSIDWENLKSFIDRELQKTRRLPSDPDDEFGLKNLVSLDGISQVQSSGCYPTQVCDFFAGLASYSRMNFEKFCEWEFLQSGQTRLFQTESSVEFSNRDNERCRVLAHFNRVCKANKLGVSLKSNKGLQTPNPNNPLNFWLYNPQSELDIAPVK
;
A
#
# COMPACT_ATOMS: atom_id res chain seq x y z
N MET A 1 34.02 -38.86 11.64
CA MET A 1 33.07 -37.85 12.14
C MET A 1 32.26 -37.36 10.94
N LYS A 2 30.99 -37.80 10.85
CA LYS A 2 30.09 -37.31 9.79
C LYS A 2 29.51 -36.01 10.27
N SER A 3 29.85 -34.89 9.63
CA SER A 3 29.20 -33.60 9.77
C SER A 3 27.77 -33.77 9.28
N SER A 4 26.81 -33.77 10.22
CA SER A 4 25.41 -33.66 9.90
C SER A 4 25.16 -32.24 9.38
N CYS A 5 25.03 -32.11 8.07
CA CYS A 5 24.52 -30.90 7.45
C CYS A 5 23.05 -30.78 7.90
N LEU A 6 22.81 -30.06 8.97
CA LEU A 6 21.47 -29.57 9.30
C LEU A 6 21.11 -28.62 8.17
N THR A 7 20.29 -29.08 7.24
CA THR A 7 19.57 -28.21 6.33
C THR A 7 18.61 -27.42 7.23
N ASP A 8 18.98 -26.20 7.59
CA ASP A 8 18.07 -25.23 8.22
C ASP A 8 16.87 -25.09 7.30
N ILE A 9 15.74 -25.65 7.71
CA ILE A 9 14.46 -25.41 7.05
C ILE A 9 14.19 -23.93 7.26
N GLN A 10 14.43 -23.13 6.22
CA GLN A 10 14.13 -21.71 6.26
C GLN A 10 12.63 -21.55 6.32
N VAL A 11 12.10 -21.17 7.49
CA VAL A 11 10.68 -20.92 7.70
C VAL A 11 10.36 -19.50 7.23
N ILE A 12 9.35 -19.36 6.38
CA ILE A 12 8.83 -18.06 5.96
C ILE A 12 8.40 -17.28 7.21
N THR A 13 8.97 -16.10 7.40
CA THR A 13 8.70 -15.24 8.56
C THR A 13 7.65 -14.20 8.28
N HIS A 14 7.59 -13.68 7.05
CA HIS A 14 6.69 -12.60 6.65
C HIS A 14 6.03 -12.87 5.31
N CYS A 15 4.80 -12.34 5.18
CA CYS A 15 4.08 -12.28 3.91
C CYS A 15 3.83 -10.83 3.53
N ALA A 16 3.84 -10.55 2.22
CA ALA A 16 3.42 -9.29 1.66
C ALA A 16 2.39 -9.54 0.55
N PHE A 17 1.40 -8.67 0.48
CA PHE A 17 0.32 -8.68 -0.52
C PHE A 17 0.30 -7.33 -1.21
N SER A 18 -0.10 -7.26 -2.46
CA SER A 18 -0.26 -5.98 -3.14
C SER A 18 -1.37 -5.99 -4.16
N ASP A 19 -1.90 -4.81 -4.39
CA ASP A 19 -2.84 -4.49 -5.47
C ASP A 19 -2.62 -3.04 -5.89
N GLU A 20 -3.05 -2.68 -7.09
CA GLU A 20 -2.95 -1.35 -7.67
C GLU A 20 -4.30 -0.69 -7.87
N SER A 21 -4.30 0.63 -7.99
CA SER A 21 -5.48 1.40 -8.33
C SER A 21 -5.20 2.44 -9.40
N ASN A 22 -6.21 2.67 -10.24
CA ASN A 22 -6.17 3.63 -11.34
C ASN A 22 -5.13 3.32 -12.43
N HIS A 23 -4.84 2.04 -12.66
CA HIS A 23 -3.84 1.62 -13.64
C HIS A 23 -4.03 2.25 -15.03
N ASN A 24 -5.28 2.47 -15.45
CA ASN A 24 -5.62 2.98 -16.80
C ASN A 24 -6.34 4.32 -16.79
N ILE A 25 -6.65 4.92 -15.64
CA ILE A 25 -7.51 6.09 -15.53
C ILE A 25 -6.95 7.10 -14.52
N GLY A 26 -6.84 8.36 -14.96
CA GLY A 26 -6.48 9.47 -14.09
C GLY A 26 -4.97 9.73 -13.98
N ARG A 27 -4.65 10.90 -13.44
CA ARG A 27 -3.29 11.42 -13.30
C ARG A 27 -2.45 10.66 -12.26
N TYR A 28 -3.06 10.27 -11.15
CA TYR A 28 -2.34 9.60 -10.05
C TYR A 28 -2.66 8.12 -10.04
N ARG A 29 -1.60 7.32 -10.09
CA ARG A 29 -1.65 5.87 -9.91
C ARG A 29 -1.07 5.51 -8.54
N SER A 30 -1.49 4.40 -7.98
CA SER A 30 -1.00 3.93 -6.69
C SER A 30 -0.91 2.41 -6.63
N ILE A 31 0.07 1.95 -5.85
CA ILE A 31 0.20 0.55 -5.44
C ILE A 31 0.18 0.55 -3.92
N ALA A 32 -0.62 -0.31 -3.33
CA ALA A 32 -0.56 -0.58 -1.91
C ALA A 32 0.06 -1.95 -1.66
N MET A 33 0.82 -2.04 -0.59
CA MET A 33 1.36 -3.28 -0.05
C MET A 33 0.93 -3.41 1.40
N VAL A 34 0.33 -4.55 1.70
CA VAL A 34 0.07 -5.01 3.06
C VAL A 34 1.14 -6.02 3.41
N SER A 35 1.76 -5.88 4.57
CA SER A 35 2.76 -6.83 5.05
C SER A 35 2.51 -7.20 6.51
N LEU A 36 2.74 -8.47 6.85
CA LEU A 36 2.48 -9.04 8.16
C LEU A 36 3.38 -10.26 8.44
N PRO A 37 3.60 -10.62 9.72
CA PRO A 37 4.24 -11.87 10.08
C PRO A 37 3.43 -13.07 9.54
N HIS A 38 4.11 -14.06 8.98
CA HIS A 38 3.46 -15.24 8.39
C HIS A 38 2.56 -15.98 9.38
N ARG A 39 2.94 -16.01 10.66
CA ARG A 39 2.17 -16.64 11.74
C ARG A 39 0.75 -16.08 11.90
N ASN A 40 0.52 -14.84 11.44
CA ASN A 40 -0.76 -14.13 11.59
C ASN A 40 -1.65 -14.28 10.33
N LEU A 41 -1.15 -14.90 9.27
CA LEU A 41 -1.83 -14.91 7.97
C LEU A 41 -3.25 -15.47 8.07
N ASP A 42 -3.40 -16.66 8.63
CA ASP A 42 -4.71 -17.35 8.71
C ASP A 42 -5.72 -16.54 9.52
N SER A 43 -5.28 -15.97 10.67
CA SER A 43 -6.16 -15.17 11.54
C SER A 43 -6.56 -13.84 10.89
N VAL A 44 -5.67 -13.22 10.13
CA VAL A 44 -5.94 -11.99 9.36
C VAL A 44 -6.92 -12.28 8.23
N ASP A 45 -6.68 -13.34 7.48
CA ASP A 45 -7.54 -13.74 6.37
C ASP A 45 -8.97 -14.05 6.84
N GLU A 46 -9.12 -14.87 7.89
CA GLU A 46 -10.41 -15.19 8.50
C GLU A 46 -11.13 -13.95 9.03
N LYS A 47 -10.40 -13.03 9.66
CA LYS A 47 -11.03 -11.82 10.21
C LYS A 47 -11.53 -10.89 9.13
N ILE A 48 -10.75 -10.68 8.05
CA ILE A 48 -11.18 -9.85 6.92
C ILE A 48 -12.41 -10.52 6.24
N HIS A 49 -12.36 -11.83 6.05
CA HIS A 49 -13.51 -12.59 5.53
C HIS A 49 -14.78 -12.33 6.36
N THR A 50 -14.70 -12.49 7.69
CA THR A 50 -15.81 -12.24 8.61
C THR A 50 -16.35 -10.80 8.48
N ILE A 51 -15.47 -9.79 8.38
CA ILE A 51 -15.88 -8.40 8.20
C ILE A 51 -16.68 -8.21 6.91
N LEU A 52 -16.27 -8.87 5.83
CA LEU A 52 -16.95 -8.79 4.55
C LEU A 52 -18.30 -9.52 4.57
N GLU A 53 -18.36 -10.72 5.16
CA GLU A 53 -19.60 -11.48 5.35
C GLU A 53 -20.62 -10.71 6.19
N ASP A 54 -20.22 -10.19 7.35
CA ASP A 54 -21.04 -9.33 8.22
C ASP A 54 -21.59 -8.08 7.51
N SER A 55 -20.85 -7.62 6.52
CA SER A 55 -21.24 -6.48 5.69
C SER A 55 -22.01 -6.93 4.44
N ASN A 56 -22.25 -8.23 4.29
CA ASN A 56 -22.86 -8.85 3.11
C ASN A 56 -22.12 -8.50 1.81
N ILE A 57 -20.78 -8.43 1.85
CA ILE A 57 -19.89 -8.14 0.72
C ILE A 57 -19.16 -9.43 0.37
N ARG A 58 -19.33 -9.90 -0.87
CA ARG A 58 -18.61 -11.09 -1.34
C ARG A 58 -17.15 -10.80 -1.64
N GLU A 59 -16.88 -9.64 -2.25
CA GLU A 59 -15.56 -9.16 -2.62
C GLU A 59 -15.53 -7.64 -2.49
N PHE A 60 -14.54 -7.11 -1.77
CA PHE A 60 -14.35 -5.67 -1.70
C PHE A 60 -13.51 -5.21 -2.90
N LYS A 61 -14.02 -4.19 -3.60
CA LYS A 61 -13.27 -3.45 -4.63
C LYS A 61 -13.56 -1.97 -4.48
N TRP A 62 -12.51 -1.14 -4.40
CA TRP A 62 -12.64 0.32 -4.28
C TRP A 62 -13.53 0.94 -5.35
N LYS A 63 -13.42 0.43 -6.60
CA LYS A 63 -14.26 0.90 -7.70
C LYS A 63 -15.77 0.75 -7.43
N ASN A 64 -16.17 -0.20 -6.59
CA ASN A 64 -17.55 -0.51 -6.25
C ASN A 64 -18.04 0.25 -4.99
N LEU A 65 -17.19 1.08 -4.37
CA LEU A 65 -17.57 1.90 -3.22
C LEU A 65 -18.48 3.05 -3.67
N ASN A 66 -19.79 2.78 -3.69
CA ASN A 66 -20.84 3.69 -4.18
C ASN A 66 -22.16 3.60 -3.40
N ASN A 67 -22.20 2.85 -2.30
CA ASN A 67 -23.40 2.65 -1.49
C ASN A 67 -23.06 2.40 -0.01
N ALA A 68 -24.05 2.48 0.86
CA ALA A 68 -23.91 2.34 2.31
C ALA A 68 -23.32 0.99 2.72
N LYS A 69 -23.68 -0.11 2.04
CA LYS A 69 -23.19 -1.45 2.33
C LYS A 69 -21.66 -1.52 2.16
N MET A 70 -21.17 -1.06 1.00
CA MET A 70 -19.72 -1.01 0.73
C MET A 70 -19.00 -0.08 1.69
N ARG A 71 -19.60 1.05 2.06
CA ARG A 71 -19.05 1.96 3.08
C ARG A 71 -18.93 1.30 4.45
N PHE A 72 -19.93 0.56 4.90
CA PHE A 72 -19.87 -0.15 6.18
C PHE A 72 -18.74 -1.16 6.22
N GLY A 73 -18.59 -1.97 5.16
CA GLY A 73 -17.45 -2.89 5.05
C GLY A 73 -16.11 -2.16 5.06
N ALA A 74 -16.00 -1.08 4.27
CA ALA A 74 -14.80 -0.26 4.23
C ALA A 74 -14.43 0.33 5.60
N THR A 75 -15.41 0.86 6.36
CA THR A 75 -15.15 1.41 7.71
C THR A 75 -14.70 0.32 8.69
N LYS A 76 -15.33 -0.85 8.68
CA LYS A 76 -14.90 -1.97 9.52
C LYS A 76 -13.48 -2.45 9.15
N LEU A 77 -13.15 -2.48 7.83
CA LEU A 77 -11.78 -2.79 7.39
C LEU A 77 -10.76 -1.76 7.89
N VAL A 78 -11.10 -0.47 7.84
CA VAL A 78 -10.25 0.60 8.40
C VAL A 78 -10.01 0.36 9.88
N ASP A 79 -11.06 0.17 10.66
CA ASP A 79 -10.96 0.02 12.11
C ASP A 79 -10.10 -1.22 12.47
N TYR A 80 -10.32 -2.34 11.78
CA TYR A 80 -9.53 -3.55 11.95
C TYR A 80 -8.05 -3.34 11.59
N VAL A 81 -7.76 -2.76 10.43
CA VAL A 81 -6.37 -2.49 10.01
C VAL A 81 -5.66 -1.57 10.99
N ILE A 82 -6.34 -0.53 11.48
CA ILE A 82 -5.79 0.38 12.50
C ILE A 82 -5.46 -0.37 13.79
N GLU A 83 -6.33 -1.26 14.25
CA GLU A 83 -6.09 -2.11 15.43
C GLU A 83 -4.83 -2.97 15.23
N GLN A 84 -4.71 -3.67 14.11
CA GLN A 84 -3.55 -4.52 13.81
C GLN A 84 -2.25 -3.71 13.66
N VAL A 85 -2.33 -2.54 13.06
CA VAL A 85 -1.20 -1.60 12.91
C VAL A 85 -0.71 -1.10 14.28
N LEU A 86 -1.62 -0.78 15.19
CA LEU A 86 -1.28 -0.37 16.56
C LEU A 86 -0.68 -1.52 17.37
N GLY A 87 -1.09 -2.76 17.08
CA GLY A 87 -0.50 -3.98 17.65
C GLY A 87 0.90 -4.32 17.12
N GLY A 88 1.38 -3.63 16.07
CA GLY A 88 2.67 -3.93 15.43
C GLY A 88 2.67 -5.19 14.55
N GLU A 89 1.50 -5.77 14.29
CA GLU A 89 1.34 -7.03 13.56
C GLU A 89 0.96 -6.84 12.08
N PHE A 90 0.86 -5.58 11.63
CA PHE A 90 0.40 -5.26 10.30
C PHE A 90 0.99 -3.92 9.83
N ARG A 91 1.36 -3.84 8.56
CA ARG A 91 1.78 -2.59 7.93
C ARG A 91 1.08 -2.39 6.61
N VAL A 92 0.82 -1.13 6.30
CA VAL A 92 0.32 -0.71 4.99
C VAL A 92 1.26 0.35 4.43
N ASP A 93 1.87 0.05 3.32
CA ASP A 93 2.74 0.97 2.59
C ASP A 93 2.13 1.26 1.22
N VAL A 94 1.85 2.54 0.92
CA VAL A 94 1.21 2.96 -0.33
C VAL A 94 2.11 3.92 -1.08
N LEU A 95 2.53 3.52 -2.26
CA LEU A 95 3.27 4.34 -3.20
C LEU A 95 2.32 4.94 -4.23
N THR A 96 2.30 6.26 -4.33
CA THR A 96 1.56 6.99 -5.38
C THR A 96 2.55 7.66 -6.31
N TRP A 97 2.25 7.73 -7.62
CA TRP A 97 3.05 8.52 -8.56
C TRP A 97 2.16 9.31 -9.51
N ASP A 98 2.72 10.40 -10.03
CA ASP A 98 2.08 11.31 -10.96
C ASP A 98 2.54 11.00 -12.37
N ILE A 99 1.62 10.55 -13.24
CA ILE A 99 1.97 10.20 -14.62
C ILE A 99 2.21 11.43 -15.52
N GLU A 100 1.76 12.62 -15.10
CA GLU A 100 1.98 13.88 -15.79
C GLU A 100 3.28 14.58 -15.37
N ASP A 101 3.99 14.05 -14.37
CA ASP A 101 5.28 14.62 -13.99
C ASP A 101 6.32 14.34 -15.08
N SER A 102 6.78 15.43 -15.73
CA SER A 102 7.73 15.35 -16.86
C SER A 102 9.06 14.68 -16.49
N ARG A 103 9.42 14.63 -15.20
CA ARG A 103 10.60 13.90 -14.72
C ARG A 103 10.43 12.39 -14.88
N ASN A 104 9.20 11.94 -15.09
CA ASN A 104 8.86 10.56 -15.37
C ASN A 104 8.94 10.21 -16.88
N ASN A 105 9.34 11.16 -17.78
CA ASN A 105 9.46 10.96 -19.22
C ASN A 105 10.86 10.45 -19.61
N VAL A 106 11.06 9.15 -19.63
CA VAL A 106 12.33 8.58 -20.09
C VAL A 106 12.14 7.90 -21.43
N VAL A 107 12.89 8.35 -22.44
CA VAL A 107 12.84 7.79 -23.79
C VAL A 107 13.12 6.29 -23.76
N GLY A 108 12.25 5.51 -24.41
CA GLY A 108 12.43 4.05 -24.56
C GLY A 108 11.84 3.20 -23.42
N ARG A 109 11.09 3.80 -22.51
CA ARG A 109 10.35 3.05 -21.47
C ARG A 109 8.85 3.17 -21.72
N ASP A 110 8.13 2.08 -21.50
CA ASP A 110 6.67 2.03 -21.55
C ASP A 110 6.03 2.05 -20.14
N ASP A 111 4.72 2.08 -20.10
CA ASP A 111 3.95 2.10 -18.86
C ASP A 111 4.16 0.84 -18.00
N VAL A 112 4.43 -0.31 -18.62
CA VAL A 112 4.65 -1.59 -17.95
C VAL A 112 6.01 -1.57 -17.22
N GLU A 113 7.04 -1.07 -17.87
CA GLU A 113 8.37 -0.91 -17.27
C GLU A 113 8.33 0.07 -16.09
N ASN A 114 7.54 1.16 -16.22
CA ASN A 114 7.31 2.09 -15.14
C ASN A 114 6.64 1.44 -13.94
N PHE A 115 5.59 0.70 -14.22
CA PHE A 115 4.82 0.01 -13.20
C PHE A 115 5.68 -1.02 -12.44
N ARG A 116 6.50 -1.79 -13.17
CA ARG A 116 7.47 -2.70 -12.59
C ARG A 116 8.47 -2.00 -11.66
N ARG A 117 8.93 -0.81 -12.03
CA ARG A 117 9.84 0.00 -11.20
C ARG A 117 9.17 0.50 -9.93
N MET A 118 7.89 0.89 -9.98
CA MET A 118 7.15 1.29 -8.78
C MET A 118 7.02 0.11 -7.80
N TYR A 119 6.77 -1.09 -8.30
CA TYR A 119 6.82 -2.31 -7.49
C TYR A 119 8.20 -2.54 -6.88
N TYR A 120 9.27 -2.40 -7.67
CA TYR A 120 10.64 -2.53 -7.15
C TYR A 120 10.93 -1.54 -6.02
N HIS A 121 10.55 -0.26 -6.18
CA HIS A 121 10.74 0.75 -5.13
C HIS A 121 9.94 0.44 -3.87
N LEU A 122 8.68 0.04 -4.02
CA LEU A 122 7.84 -0.34 -2.90
C LEU A 122 8.44 -1.52 -2.13
N PHE A 123 8.77 -2.59 -2.82
CA PHE A 123 9.37 -3.79 -2.26
C PHE A 123 10.67 -3.52 -1.53
N LYS A 124 11.62 -2.93 -2.23
CA LYS A 124 12.93 -2.60 -1.69
C LYS A 124 12.81 -1.87 -0.35
N ASN A 125 11.93 -0.86 -0.28
CA ASN A 125 11.75 -0.07 0.94
C ASN A 125 11.10 -0.88 2.06
N VAL A 126 10.07 -1.66 1.77
CA VAL A 126 9.36 -2.47 2.79
C VAL A 126 10.27 -3.55 3.35
N LEU A 127 10.89 -4.35 2.48
CA LEU A 127 11.72 -5.49 2.89
C LEU A 127 12.95 -5.07 3.69
N LYS A 128 13.61 -3.98 3.30
CA LYS A 128 14.87 -3.55 3.93
C LYS A 128 14.70 -2.72 5.20
N HIS A 129 13.60 -1.96 5.30
CA HIS A 129 13.58 -0.85 6.24
C HIS A 129 12.35 -0.84 7.16
N ARG A 130 11.40 -1.78 6.99
CA ARG A 130 10.11 -1.67 7.68
C ARG A 130 9.84 -2.77 8.69
N TRP A 131 10.62 -3.82 8.66
CA TRP A 131 10.49 -4.96 9.57
C TRP A 131 11.85 -5.36 10.13
N ASP A 132 11.83 -6.02 11.27
CA ASP A 132 13.05 -6.54 11.90
C ASP A 132 13.66 -7.68 11.07
N HIS A 133 14.97 -7.88 11.26
CA HIS A 133 15.75 -8.91 10.58
C HIS A 133 16.32 -9.92 11.60
N PRO A 134 16.62 -11.16 11.20
CA PRO A 134 16.52 -11.71 9.84
C PRO A 134 15.09 -11.97 9.39
N SER A 135 14.82 -11.88 8.08
CA SER A 135 13.49 -12.10 7.53
C SER A 135 13.49 -12.84 6.20
N LEU A 136 12.62 -13.83 6.08
CA LEU A 136 12.33 -14.57 4.84
C LEU A 136 10.91 -14.28 4.41
N TRP A 137 10.76 -13.75 3.20
CA TRP A 137 9.53 -13.20 2.68
C TRP A 137 8.90 -14.07 1.61
N LYS A 138 7.58 -14.13 1.60
CA LYS A 138 6.78 -14.57 0.45
C LYS A 138 5.86 -13.45 0.01
N PHE A 139 5.76 -13.25 -1.30
CA PHE A 139 4.98 -12.16 -1.87
C PHE A 139 3.82 -12.67 -2.71
N PHE A 140 2.66 -12.04 -2.51
CA PHE A 140 1.38 -12.39 -3.12
C PHE A 140 0.75 -11.15 -3.80
N PRO A 141 1.19 -10.76 -5.00
CA PRO A 141 0.54 -9.71 -5.77
C PRO A 141 -0.80 -10.18 -6.32
N ASP A 142 -1.75 -9.26 -6.53
CA ASP A 142 -2.94 -9.54 -7.35
C ASP A 142 -2.54 -9.95 -8.76
N GLU A 143 -3.36 -10.75 -9.44
CA GLU A 143 -3.07 -11.20 -10.81
C GLU A 143 -2.88 -10.02 -11.74
N GLN A 144 -1.65 -9.85 -12.24
CA GLN A 144 -1.25 -8.82 -13.17
C GLN A 144 -0.40 -9.40 -14.30
N GLY A 145 -1.04 -9.62 -15.46
CA GLY A 145 -0.40 -10.28 -16.60
C GLY A 145 0.67 -9.47 -17.32
N SER A 146 0.79 -8.16 -17.02
CA SER A 146 1.76 -7.29 -17.70
C SER A 146 3.15 -7.26 -17.02
N ILE A 147 3.28 -7.78 -15.79
CA ILE A 147 4.52 -7.75 -15.01
C ILE A 147 5.27 -9.08 -15.15
N ASP A 148 6.53 -8.99 -15.54
CA ASP A 148 7.48 -10.10 -15.43
C ASP A 148 7.99 -10.21 -13.98
N TRP A 149 7.31 -11.02 -13.19
CA TRP A 149 7.59 -11.22 -11.77
C TRP A 149 8.93 -11.91 -11.51
N GLU A 150 9.38 -12.79 -12.38
CA GLU A 150 10.69 -13.44 -12.26
C GLU A 150 11.83 -12.43 -12.44
N ASN A 151 11.68 -11.56 -13.41
CA ASN A 151 12.63 -10.47 -13.63
C ASN A 151 12.64 -9.51 -12.43
N LEU A 152 11.47 -9.11 -11.92
CA LEU A 152 11.35 -8.27 -10.73
C LEU A 152 12.03 -8.93 -9.52
N LYS A 153 11.77 -10.22 -9.27
CA LYS A 153 12.42 -10.99 -8.20
C LYS A 153 13.95 -10.93 -8.33
N SER A 154 14.47 -11.14 -9.52
CA SER A 154 15.93 -11.13 -9.75
C SER A 154 16.58 -9.75 -9.46
N PHE A 155 15.85 -8.64 -9.69
CA PHE A 155 16.32 -7.30 -9.31
C PHE A 155 16.31 -7.10 -7.79
N ILE A 156 15.26 -7.56 -7.14
CA ILE A 156 15.12 -7.49 -5.67
C ILE A 156 16.23 -8.31 -5.01
N ASP A 157 16.44 -9.54 -5.43
CA ASP A 157 17.49 -10.43 -4.89
C ASP A 157 18.88 -9.80 -5.02
N ARG A 158 19.20 -9.21 -6.17
CA ARG A 158 20.46 -8.48 -6.36
C ARG A 158 20.61 -7.30 -5.41
N GLU A 159 19.54 -6.58 -5.16
CA GLU A 159 19.57 -5.44 -4.25
C GLU A 159 19.71 -5.87 -2.78
N LEU A 160 19.06 -6.95 -2.40
CA LEU A 160 19.18 -7.53 -1.06
C LEU A 160 20.60 -8.06 -0.80
N GLN A 161 21.24 -8.66 -1.83
CA GLN A 161 22.63 -9.13 -1.74
C GLN A 161 23.65 -8.00 -1.55
N LYS A 162 23.42 -6.81 -2.12
CA LYS A 162 24.29 -5.63 -1.90
C LYS A 162 24.32 -5.22 -0.42
N THR A 163 23.20 -5.33 0.26
CA THR A 163 23.09 -4.98 1.68
C THR A 163 23.84 -5.95 2.58
N ARG A 164 23.96 -7.23 2.19
CA ARG A 164 24.72 -8.25 2.93
C ARG A 164 26.24 -7.99 3.00
N ARG A 165 26.75 -7.17 2.09
CA ARG A 165 28.21 -6.91 1.95
C ARG A 165 28.72 -5.75 2.80
N LEU A 166 27.84 -5.03 3.49
CA LEU A 166 28.21 -3.92 4.35
C LEU A 166 28.24 -4.41 5.79
N PRO A 167 29.41 -4.60 6.43
CA PRO A 167 29.50 -4.90 7.85
C PRO A 167 28.98 -3.69 8.61
N SER A 168 27.75 -3.76 9.13
CA SER A 168 27.10 -2.68 9.85
C SER A 168 27.25 -2.79 11.38
N ASP A 169 27.74 -3.93 11.88
CA ASP A 169 27.90 -4.21 13.30
C ASP A 169 29.16 -5.06 13.53
N PRO A 170 30.12 -4.62 14.37
CA PRO A 170 31.32 -5.40 14.73
C PRO A 170 30.98 -6.76 15.37
N ASP A 171 29.80 -6.90 15.99
CA ASP A 171 29.33 -8.13 16.64
C ASP A 171 28.58 -9.06 15.66
N ASP A 172 28.39 -8.67 14.39
CA ASP A 172 27.79 -9.50 13.32
C ASP A 172 28.87 -10.10 12.43
N GLU A 173 29.72 -10.94 13.02
CA GLU A 173 30.88 -11.59 12.35
C GLU A 173 30.49 -12.35 11.06
N PHE A 174 29.22 -12.73 10.90
CA PHE A 174 28.70 -13.49 9.76
C PHE A 174 27.68 -12.73 8.90
N GLY A 175 27.36 -11.48 9.20
CA GLY A 175 26.36 -10.70 8.45
C GLY A 175 24.92 -11.25 8.54
N LEU A 176 24.61 -12.01 9.57
CA LEU A 176 23.33 -12.71 9.73
C LEU A 176 22.21 -11.81 10.26
N LYS A 177 22.56 -10.78 11.02
CA LYS A 177 21.56 -9.87 11.64
C LYS A 177 20.74 -9.06 10.62
N ASN A 178 21.29 -8.82 9.42
CA ASN A 178 20.63 -8.07 8.35
C ASN A 178 20.17 -8.95 7.17
N LEU A 179 19.95 -10.24 7.43
CA LEU A 179 19.59 -11.17 6.38
C LEU A 179 18.14 -11.01 5.96
N VAL A 180 17.92 -10.41 4.81
CA VAL A 180 16.61 -10.36 4.13
C VAL A 180 16.65 -11.24 2.90
N SER A 181 15.65 -12.07 2.71
CA SER A 181 15.52 -12.94 1.53
C SER A 181 14.07 -12.97 1.05
N LEU A 182 13.90 -13.11 -0.26
CA LEU A 182 12.61 -13.32 -0.89
C LEU A 182 12.56 -14.77 -1.41
N ASP A 183 11.75 -15.62 -0.76
CA ASP A 183 11.55 -17.02 -1.15
C ASP A 183 10.90 -17.11 -2.53
N GLY A 184 9.77 -16.41 -2.71
CA GLY A 184 9.05 -16.45 -3.98
C GLY A 184 8.00 -15.35 -4.14
N ILE A 185 7.56 -15.21 -5.40
CA ILE A 185 6.41 -14.39 -5.79
C ILE A 185 5.36 -15.31 -6.37
N SER A 186 4.15 -15.30 -5.80
CA SER A 186 3.02 -16.13 -6.24
C SER A 186 1.80 -15.25 -6.44
N GLN A 187 1.39 -15.03 -7.68
CA GLN A 187 0.19 -14.25 -7.97
C GLN A 187 -1.05 -14.89 -7.37
N VAL A 188 -1.98 -14.08 -6.89
CA VAL A 188 -3.23 -14.50 -6.27
C VAL A 188 -4.42 -13.79 -6.90
N GLN A 189 -5.59 -14.44 -6.87
CA GLN A 189 -6.84 -13.80 -7.25
C GLN A 189 -7.46 -13.11 -6.02
N SER A 190 -7.75 -11.83 -6.12
CA SER A 190 -8.30 -11.04 -5.01
C SER A 190 -9.62 -11.61 -4.45
N SER A 191 -10.41 -12.31 -5.26
CA SER A 191 -11.65 -12.96 -4.81
C SER A 191 -11.41 -14.09 -3.79
N GLY A 192 -10.21 -14.68 -3.77
CA GLY A 192 -9.81 -15.75 -2.85
C GLY A 192 -8.68 -15.34 -1.89
N CYS A 193 -8.29 -14.07 -1.84
CA CYS A 193 -7.21 -13.56 -1.00
C CYS A 193 -7.64 -12.23 -0.36
N TYR A 194 -8.07 -12.28 0.89
CA TYR A 194 -8.64 -11.11 1.56
C TYR A 194 -7.63 -10.00 1.86
N PRO A 195 -6.36 -10.26 2.22
CA PRO A 195 -5.36 -9.20 2.37
C PRO A 195 -5.12 -8.38 1.09
N THR A 196 -5.26 -8.98 -0.11
CA THR A 196 -5.16 -8.28 -1.39
C THR A 196 -6.30 -7.27 -1.57
N GLN A 197 -7.51 -7.57 -1.08
CA GLN A 197 -8.64 -6.63 -1.10
C GLN A 197 -8.41 -5.42 -0.19
N VAL A 198 -7.65 -5.58 0.89
CA VAL A 198 -7.17 -4.46 1.71
C VAL A 198 -6.18 -3.59 0.92
N CYS A 199 -5.34 -4.20 0.08
CA CYS A 199 -4.45 -3.44 -0.81
C CYS A 199 -5.25 -2.61 -1.82
N ASP A 200 -6.27 -3.19 -2.51
CA ASP A 200 -7.16 -2.44 -3.41
C ASP A 200 -7.82 -1.25 -2.70
N PHE A 201 -8.29 -1.47 -1.46
CA PHE A 201 -8.87 -0.40 -0.66
C PHE A 201 -7.88 0.76 -0.45
N PHE A 202 -6.66 0.49 0.04
CA PHE A 202 -5.70 1.55 0.37
C PHE A 202 -5.08 2.21 -0.88
N ALA A 203 -4.86 1.47 -1.95
CA ALA A 203 -4.45 2.01 -3.23
C ALA A 203 -5.51 2.98 -3.78
N GLY A 204 -6.79 2.56 -3.76
CA GLY A 204 -7.90 3.39 -4.17
C GLY A 204 -8.10 4.62 -3.29
N LEU A 205 -7.98 4.48 -1.97
CA LEU A 205 -8.09 5.58 -1.02
C LEU A 205 -7.00 6.64 -1.23
N ALA A 206 -5.75 6.21 -1.46
CA ALA A 206 -4.62 7.10 -1.68
C ALA A 206 -4.80 7.95 -2.95
N SER A 207 -5.05 7.30 -4.09
CA SER A 207 -5.27 8.00 -5.35
C SER A 207 -6.50 8.90 -5.32
N TYR A 208 -7.62 8.43 -4.71
CA TYR A 208 -8.83 9.24 -4.54
C TYR A 208 -8.58 10.49 -3.70
N SER A 209 -7.89 10.37 -2.56
CA SER A 209 -7.59 11.49 -1.67
C SER A 209 -6.81 12.60 -2.35
N ARG A 210 -5.98 12.26 -3.34
CA ARG A 210 -5.18 13.21 -4.10
C ARG A 210 -5.96 13.83 -5.25
N MET A 211 -6.66 13.03 -6.03
CA MET A 211 -7.44 13.51 -7.19
C MET A 211 -8.66 14.35 -6.78
N ASN A 212 -9.22 14.10 -5.60
CA ASN A 212 -10.49 14.67 -5.16
C ASN A 212 -10.35 15.50 -3.87
N PHE A 213 -9.16 16.02 -3.56
CA PHE A 213 -8.94 16.76 -2.31
C PHE A 213 -9.87 17.97 -2.15
N GLU A 214 -9.99 18.81 -3.17
CA GLU A 214 -10.86 19.98 -3.16
C GLU A 214 -12.32 19.58 -2.98
N LYS A 215 -12.75 18.55 -3.70
CA LYS A 215 -14.10 17.98 -3.57
C LYS A 215 -14.34 17.44 -2.16
N PHE A 216 -13.36 16.78 -1.57
CA PHE A 216 -13.44 16.31 -0.19
C PHE A 216 -13.55 17.47 0.82
N CYS A 217 -12.78 18.54 0.66
CA CYS A 217 -12.86 19.72 1.52
C CYS A 217 -14.24 20.38 1.42
N GLU A 218 -14.81 20.47 0.22
CA GLU A 218 -16.16 20.98 0.02
C GLU A 218 -17.22 20.10 0.72
N TRP A 219 -17.06 18.79 0.59
CA TRP A 219 -17.92 17.83 1.26
C TRP A 219 -17.84 17.96 2.79
N GLU A 220 -16.61 18.05 3.37
CA GLU A 220 -16.44 18.25 4.83
C GLU A 220 -17.08 19.56 5.29
N PHE A 221 -16.92 20.64 4.51
CA PHE A 221 -17.55 21.92 4.82
C PHE A 221 -19.07 21.81 4.88
N LEU A 222 -19.71 21.17 3.91
CA LEU A 222 -21.16 20.96 3.89
C LEU A 222 -21.65 20.09 5.06
N GLN A 223 -20.86 19.08 5.48
CA GLN A 223 -21.20 18.26 6.64
C GLN A 223 -21.05 18.99 7.97
N SER A 224 -20.21 20.04 8.04
CA SER A 224 -19.99 20.80 9.28
C SER A 224 -21.16 21.71 9.65
N GLY A 225 -22.12 21.94 8.77
CA GLY A 225 -23.24 22.89 8.96
C GLY A 225 -22.80 24.36 9.00
N GLN A 226 -21.55 24.66 8.65
CA GLN A 226 -21.06 26.03 8.57
C GLN A 226 -21.61 26.73 7.33
N THR A 227 -21.96 28.02 7.46
CA THR A 227 -22.35 28.86 6.34
C THR A 227 -21.20 29.72 5.87
N ARG A 228 -20.93 29.76 4.57
CA ARG A 228 -19.95 30.71 4.01
C ARG A 228 -20.54 32.11 4.07
N LEU A 229 -19.76 33.08 4.56
CA LEU A 229 -20.14 34.51 4.62
C LEU A 229 -20.38 35.12 3.21
N PHE A 230 -19.77 34.54 2.19
CA PHE A 230 -19.95 34.93 0.80
C PHE A 230 -20.29 33.67 -0.02
N GLN A 231 -21.57 33.42 -0.23
CA GLN A 231 -22.03 32.33 -1.12
C GLN A 231 -21.94 32.82 -2.58
N THR A 232 -20.98 32.31 -3.33
CA THR A 232 -21.23 32.03 -4.73
C THR A 232 -21.97 30.69 -4.77
N GLU A 233 -23.18 30.66 -5.31
CA GLU A 233 -23.99 29.47 -5.49
C GLU A 233 -23.27 28.48 -6.44
N SER A 234 -22.33 27.74 -5.96
CA SER A 234 -21.87 26.52 -6.61
C SER A 234 -22.44 25.34 -5.83
N SER A 235 -23.64 24.91 -6.20
CA SER A 235 -24.20 23.65 -5.74
C SER A 235 -23.38 22.52 -6.37
N VAL A 236 -22.27 22.14 -5.75
CA VAL A 236 -21.57 20.93 -6.16
C VAL A 236 -22.46 19.74 -5.80
N GLU A 237 -23.10 19.15 -6.78
CA GLU A 237 -23.83 17.91 -6.61
C GLU A 237 -22.85 16.75 -6.38
N PHE A 238 -22.99 16.08 -5.24
CA PHE A 238 -22.22 14.90 -4.92
C PHE A 238 -22.97 13.65 -5.36
N SER A 239 -22.37 12.85 -6.23
CA SER A 239 -22.89 11.52 -6.53
C SER A 239 -22.91 10.64 -5.26
N ASN A 240 -23.72 9.59 -5.24
CA ASN A 240 -23.69 8.61 -4.14
C ASN A 240 -22.27 8.04 -3.93
N ARG A 241 -21.56 7.78 -5.02
CA ARG A 241 -20.17 7.32 -4.98
C ARG A 241 -19.27 8.32 -4.28
N ASP A 242 -19.37 9.61 -4.60
CA ASP A 242 -18.55 10.65 -3.97
C ASP A 242 -18.87 10.76 -2.48
N ASN A 243 -20.15 10.77 -2.12
CA ASN A 243 -20.58 10.82 -0.73
C ASN A 243 -20.01 9.65 0.09
N GLU A 244 -20.12 8.42 -0.41
CA GLU A 244 -19.65 7.25 0.32
C GLU A 244 -18.11 7.22 0.42
N ARG A 245 -17.40 7.61 -0.63
CA ARG A 245 -15.93 7.73 -0.61
C ARG A 245 -15.44 8.83 0.32
N CYS A 246 -16.08 9.99 0.33
CA CYS A 246 -15.75 11.07 1.26
C CYS A 246 -15.98 10.65 2.71
N ARG A 247 -17.09 9.94 3.01
CA ARG A 247 -17.36 9.40 4.36
C ARG A 247 -16.25 8.44 4.82
N VAL A 248 -15.80 7.54 3.95
CA VAL A 248 -14.71 6.60 4.26
C VAL A 248 -13.40 7.34 4.48
N LEU A 249 -13.05 8.30 3.62
CA LEU A 249 -11.85 9.12 3.76
C LEU A 249 -11.86 9.95 5.05
N ALA A 250 -13.01 10.56 5.40
CA ALA A 250 -13.19 11.30 6.65
C ALA A 250 -13.04 10.40 7.88
N HIS A 251 -13.65 9.20 7.84
CA HIS A 251 -13.49 8.21 8.91
C HIS A 251 -12.02 7.82 9.09
N PHE A 252 -11.34 7.43 8.02
CA PHE A 252 -9.92 7.07 8.04
C PHE A 252 -9.05 8.20 8.61
N ASN A 253 -9.21 9.43 8.11
CA ASN A 253 -8.47 10.61 8.59
C ASN A 253 -8.70 10.86 10.09
N ARG A 254 -9.95 10.73 10.57
CA ARG A 254 -10.30 10.89 11.97
C ARG A 254 -9.64 9.83 12.86
N VAL A 255 -9.72 8.55 12.46
CA VAL A 255 -9.14 7.45 13.25
C VAL A 255 -7.62 7.53 13.26
N CYS A 256 -6.97 7.88 12.14
CA CYS A 256 -5.52 8.12 12.10
C CYS A 256 -5.08 9.27 13.03
N LYS A 257 -5.83 10.36 13.07
CA LYS A 257 -5.56 11.49 13.98
C LYS A 257 -5.73 11.11 15.44
N ALA A 258 -6.84 10.42 15.78
CA ALA A 258 -7.13 9.98 17.15
C ALA A 258 -6.02 9.08 17.70
N ASN A 259 -5.47 8.19 16.87
CA ASN A 259 -4.42 7.24 17.24
C ASN A 259 -2.99 7.74 16.96
N LYS A 260 -2.82 9.00 16.53
CA LYS A 260 -1.51 9.64 16.27
C LYS A 260 -0.63 8.86 15.29
N LEU A 261 -1.21 8.26 14.27
CA LEU A 261 -0.51 7.41 13.29
C LEU A 261 0.36 8.19 12.30
N GLY A 262 0.40 9.52 12.40
CA GLY A 262 1.26 10.36 11.57
C GLY A 262 0.81 10.53 10.12
N VAL A 263 -0.36 10.01 9.76
CA VAL A 263 -0.96 10.23 8.45
C VAL A 263 -1.59 11.62 8.40
N SER A 264 -1.30 12.37 7.34
CA SER A 264 -1.77 13.73 7.11
C SER A 264 -2.62 13.81 5.86
N LEU A 265 -3.75 14.55 5.96
CA LEU A 265 -4.61 14.95 4.84
C LEU A 265 -4.92 16.45 5.01
N LYS A 266 -3.98 17.31 4.58
CA LYS A 266 -4.04 18.78 4.80
C LYS A 266 -3.93 19.62 3.53
N SER A 267 -3.65 19.00 2.39
CA SER A 267 -3.43 19.69 1.13
C SER A 267 -3.81 18.80 -0.06
N ASN A 268 -3.83 19.39 -1.24
CA ASN A 268 -4.04 18.68 -2.52
C ASN A 268 -3.03 17.55 -2.81
N LYS A 269 -2.04 17.40 -1.94
CA LYS A 269 -1.13 16.23 -1.99
C LYS A 269 -1.80 14.94 -1.52
N GLY A 270 -3.06 14.99 -1.04
CA GLY A 270 -3.80 13.83 -0.53
C GLY A 270 -3.20 13.25 0.75
N LEU A 271 -3.43 11.97 0.99
CA LEU A 271 -2.85 11.26 2.13
C LEU A 271 -1.33 11.21 2.03
N GLN A 272 -0.64 11.57 3.11
CA GLN A 272 0.82 11.56 3.24
C GLN A 272 1.27 11.18 4.64
N THR A 273 2.38 10.45 4.71
CA THR A 273 3.06 10.11 5.96
C THR A 273 4.49 10.65 5.92
N PRO A 274 4.80 11.74 6.64
CA PRO A 274 6.14 12.34 6.64
C PRO A 274 7.24 11.42 7.16
N ASN A 275 6.94 10.61 8.18
CA ASN A 275 7.88 9.61 8.69
C ASN A 275 7.59 8.25 8.04
N PRO A 276 8.44 7.77 7.14
CA PRO A 276 8.22 6.51 6.45
C PRO A 276 8.30 5.26 7.34
N ASN A 277 8.76 5.39 8.60
CA ASN A 277 8.79 4.28 9.56
C ASN A 277 7.42 4.03 10.21
N ASN A 278 6.48 4.98 10.08
CA ASN A 278 5.13 4.75 10.57
C ASN A 278 4.50 3.56 9.85
N PRO A 279 3.73 2.73 10.57
CA PRO A 279 3.17 1.49 10.01
C PRO A 279 2.05 1.72 9.00
N LEU A 280 1.47 2.92 8.93
CA LEU A 280 0.66 3.40 7.81
C LEU A 280 1.45 4.45 7.04
N ASN A 281 1.96 4.10 5.88
CA ASN A 281 2.89 4.91 5.14
C ASN A 281 2.35 5.22 3.73
N PHE A 282 2.03 6.48 3.50
CA PHE A 282 1.59 7.01 2.21
C PHE A 282 2.64 7.98 1.69
N TRP A 283 3.24 7.69 0.56
CA TRP A 283 4.21 8.59 -0.05
C TRP A 283 4.03 8.78 -1.55
N LEU A 284 4.44 9.94 -2.02
CA LEU A 284 4.55 10.22 -3.45
C LEU A 284 5.95 9.84 -3.91
N TYR A 285 6.03 9.06 -4.97
CA TYR A 285 7.29 8.79 -5.63
C TYR A 285 7.85 10.07 -6.24
N ASN A 286 9.08 10.41 -5.85
CA ASN A 286 9.86 11.46 -6.45
C ASN A 286 11.17 10.85 -6.94
N PRO A 287 11.49 10.94 -8.24
CA PRO A 287 12.77 10.49 -8.76
C PRO A 287 13.93 11.18 -8.04
N GLN A 288 14.90 10.39 -7.54
CA GLN A 288 16.03 10.92 -6.78
C GLN A 288 17.26 11.20 -7.66
N SER A 289 17.33 10.57 -8.84
CA SER A 289 18.40 10.77 -9.82
C SER A 289 17.86 10.58 -11.24
N GLU A 290 18.67 10.96 -12.24
CA GLU A 290 18.32 10.72 -13.65
C GLU A 290 18.13 9.23 -13.97
N LEU A 291 18.81 8.34 -13.25
CA LEU A 291 18.64 6.88 -13.39
C LEU A 291 17.34 6.39 -12.71
N ASP A 292 16.80 7.16 -11.79
CA ASP A 292 15.56 6.89 -11.06
C ASP A 292 14.35 7.55 -11.73
N ILE A 293 14.58 8.29 -12.81
CA ILE A 293 13.51 8.92 -13.57
C ILE A 293 12.61 7.84 -14.12
N ALA A 294 11.42 7.71 -13.52
CA ALA A 294 10.40 6.81 -14.04
C ALA A 294 9.93 7.38 -15.40
N PRO A 295 9.68 6.54 -16.36
CA PRO A 295 9.32 6.95 -17.69
C PRO A 295 7.91 7.50 -17.77
N VAL A 296 7.70 8.34 -18.76
CA VAL A 296 6.40 8.75 -19.24
C VAL A 296 6.25 8.22 -20.65
N LYS A 297 5.01 8.01 -21.04
CA LYS A 297 4.65 7.86 -22.45
C LYS A 297 5.27 8.92 -23.31
#